data_883033a4208ebc61e06e5f80e84c119f
#
_entry.id   883033a4208ebc61e06e5f80e84c119f
#
_cell.length_a   1.000
_cell.length_b   1.000
_cell.length_c   1.000
_cell.angle_alpha   90.00
_cell.angle_beta   90.00
_cell.angle_gamma   90.00
#
_symmetry.space_group_name_H-M   'P 1'
#
loop_
_entity.id
_entity.type
_entity.pdbx_description
1 polymer ?
#
loop_
_entity_poly.entity_id
_entity_poly.type
_entity_poly.pdbx_seq_one_letter_code
_entity_poly.pdbx_strand_id
1 'polypeptide(L)'
;MYSAWRVQQITGAVRKIKNRVEPQYPDLARRNNISGSARVELLVAPDGKVKDVKVLGGNPVLVQAAVTAVMKWRYEPAAEETTIVVKFDFSP
;
A
#
# COMPACT_ATOMS: atom_id res chain seq x y z
N MET A 1 -5.77 -20.19 -5.70
CA MET A 1 -4.96 -19.07 -5.29
C MET A 1 -5.51 -17.81 -5.91
N TYR A 2 -5.60 -16.79 -5.12
CA TYR A 2 -6.21 -15.62 -5.51
C TYR A 2 -5.33 -14.41 -5.34
N SER A 3 -5.07 -13.78 -6.43
CA SER A 3 -4.29 -12.59 -6.48
C SER A 3 -5.27 -11.46 -6.77
N ALA A 4 -5.61 -10.75 -5.75
CA ALA A 4 -6.75 -9.86 -5.81
C ALA A 4 -6.37 -8.40 -5.68
N TRP A 5 -5.13 -8.05 -5.96
CA TRP A 5 -4.72 -6.67 -5.80
C TRP A 5 -3.80 -6.22 -6.91
N ARG A 6 -3.83 -4.94 -7.15
CA ARG A 6 -2.94 -4.27 -8.07
C ARG A 6 -2.44 -3.02 -7.39
N VAL A 7 -1.14 -2.79 -7.48
CA VAL A 7 -0.50 -1.61 -6.91
C VAL A 7 -0.21 -0.60 -8.00
N GLN A 8 -0.53 0.65 -7.74
CA GLN A 8 -0.20 1.73 -8.64
C GLN A 8 0.36 2.89 -7.82
N GLN A 9 1.58 3.30 -8.13
CA GLN A 9 2.17 4.50 -7.56
C GLN A 9 1.77 5.67 -8.43
N ILE A 10 0.99 6.59 -7.88
CA ILE A 10 0.38 7.65 -8.68
C ILE A 10 1.02 9.03 -8.49
N THR A 11 1.75 9.25 -7.42
CA THR A 11 2.53 10.47 -7.25
C THR A 11 3.78 10.18 -6.42
N GLY A 12 4.69 11.13 -6.42
CA GLY A 12 5.87 11.08 -5.61
C GLY A 12 7.14 11.02 -6.44
N ALA A 13 8.27 11.12 -5.77
CA ALA A 13 9.56 10.98 -6.43
C ALA A 13 9.77 9.55 -6.87
N VAL A 14 10.57 9.36 -7.90
CA VAL A 14 10.95 8.03 -8.35
C VAL A 14 11.86 7.41 -7.30
N ARG A 15 11.39 6.32 -6.70
CA ARG A 15 12.14 5.63 -5.67
C ARG A 15 11.89 4.13 -5.78
N LYS A 16 12.96 3.35 -5.88
CA LYS A 16 12.87 1.92 -6.07
C LYS A 16 12.39 1.21 -4.82
N ILE A 17 11.49 0.25 -5.00
CA ILE A 17 11.06 -0.65 -3.94
C ILE A 17 12.07 -1.78 -3.83
N LYS A 18 12.57 -2.01 -2.63
CA LYS A 18 13.48 -3.10 -2.33
C LYS A 18 12.74 -4.37 -1.96
N ASN A 19 11.78 -4.25 -1.05
CA ASN A 19 10.92 -5.35 -0.64
C ASN A 19 9.48 -4.88 -0.58
N ARG A 20 8.60 -5.65 -1.21
CA ARG A 20 7.18 -5.35 -1.23
C ARG A 20 6.40 -6.53 -0.68
N VAL A 21 5.51 -6.24 0.27
CA VAL A 21 4.65 -7.24 0.87
C VAL A 21 3.26 -7.12 0.29
N GLU A 22 2.73 -8.21 -0.18
CA GLU A 22 1.39 -8.26 -0.76
C GLU A 22 0.34 -8.10 0.33
N PRO A 23 -0.65 -7.20 0.16
CA PRO A 23 -1.73 -7.08 1.13
C PRO A 23 -2.59 -8.34 1.10
N GLN A 24 -3.02 -8.76 2.29
CA GLN A 24 -3.88 -9.90 2.41
C GLN A 24 -5.33 -9.47 2.19
N TYR A 25 -6.04 -10.19 1.32
CA TYR A 25 -7.45 -9.91 1.09
C TYR A 25 -8.23 -10.37 2.32
N PRO A 26 -8.88 -9.46 3.07
CA PRO A 26 -9.55 -9.86 4.30
C PRO A 26 -10.68 -10.87 4.05
N ASP A 27 -10.80 -11.86 4.93
CA ASP A 27 -11.86 -12.87 4.82
C ASP A 27 -13.25 -12.25 4.76
N LEU A 28 -13.48 -11.23 5.55
CA LEU A 28 -14.75 -10.52 5.56
C LEU A 28 -15.07 -9.94 4.19
N ALA A 29 -14.09 -9.32 3.57
CA ALA A 29 -14.28 -8.74 2.25
C ALA A 29 -14.50 -9.81 1.18
N ARG A 30 -13.75 -10.90 1.27
CA ARG A 30 -13.88 -12.00 0.32
C ARG A 30 -15.24 -12.66 0.40
N ARG A 31 -15.72 -12.94 1.61
CA ARG A 31 -17.01 -13.59 1.81
C ARG A 31 -18.18 -12.75 1.33
N ASN A 32 -18.02 -11.44 1.39
CA ASN A 32 -19.08 -10.50 1.01
C ASN A 32 -18.87 -9.89 -0.36
N ASN A 33 -17.91 -10.42 -1.13
CA ASN A 33 -17.57 -9.91 -2.46
C ASN A 33 -17.29 -8.40 -2.47
N ILE A 34 -16.67 -7.91 -1.40
CA ILE A 34 -16.31 -6.50 -1.32
C ILE A 34 -15.10 -6.27 -2.20
N SER A 35 -15.25 -5.39 -3.16
CA SER A 35 -14.15 -4.95 -4.02
C SER A 35 -14.01 -3.44 -3.91
N GLY A 36 -12.94 -2.91 -4.47
CA GLY A 36 -12.72 -1.48 -4.46
C GLY A 36 -11.25 -1.15 -4.37
N SER A 37 -10.95 0.09 -4.06
CA SER A 37 -9.59 0.56 -3.98
C SER A 37 -9.29 1.14 -2.61
N ALA A 38 -8.00 1.20 -2.31
CA ALA A 38 -7.48 1.86 -1.12
C ALA A 38 -6.34 2.76 -1.56
N ARG A 39 -6.37 4.02 -1.13
CA ARG A 39 -5.31 4.99 -1.41
C ARG A 39 -4.64 5.36 -0.13
N VAL A 40 -3.33 5.27 -0.12
CA VAL A 40 -2.51 5.63 1.04
C VAL A 40 -1.33 6.48 0.60
N GLU A 41 -0.95 7.39 1.48
CA GLU A 41 0.24 8.21 1.28
C GLU A 41 1.31 7.72 2.24
N LEU A 42 2.44 7.32 1.69
CA LEU A 42 3.55 6.80 2.47
C LEU A 42 4.59 7.89 2.68
N LEU A 43 5.06 8.03 3.90
CA LEU A 43 6.24 8.81 4.19
C LEU A 43 7.39 7.84 4.35
N VAL A 44 8.33 7.87 3.43
CA VAL A 44 9.46 6.93 3.38
C VAL A 44 10.71 7.63 3.87
N ALA A 45 11.33 7.08 4.91
CA ALA A 45 12.54 7.63 5.49
C ALA A 45 13.73 7.44 4.56
N PRO A 46 14.82 8.19 4.77
CA PRO A 46 16.03 8.03 3.94
C PRO A 46 16.56 6.61 3.91
N ASP A 47 16.43 5.85 5.00
CA ASP A 47 16.91 4.47 5.06
C ASP A 47 15.99 3.48 4.33
N GLY A 48 14.86 3.94 3.81
CA GLY A 48 13.94 3.10 3.04
C GLY A 48 12.77 2.54 3.81
N LYS A 49 12.69 2.77 5.10
CA LYS A 49 11.57 2.30 5.90
C LYS A 49 10.36 3.21 5.71
N VAL A 50 9.17 2.61 5.71
CA VAL A 50 7.93 3.38 5.71
C VAL A 50 7.73 3.92 7.13
N LYS A 51 7.89 5.22 7.27
CA LYS A 51 7.86 5.91 8.55
C LYS A 51 6.45 6.22 9.01
N ASP A 52 5.57 6.53 8.07
CA ASP A 52 4.20 6.89 8.37
C ASP A 52 3.31 6.59 7.18
N VAL A 53 2.04 6.37 7.44
CA VAL A 53 1.04 6.10 6.41
C VAL A 53 -0.20 6.94 6.68
N LYS A 54 -0.61 7.71 5.69
CA LYS A 54 -1.82 8.50 5.77
C LYS A 54 -2.86 7.91 4.82
N VAL A 55 -4.05 7.64 5.33
CA VAL A 55 -5.14 7.12 4.52
C VAL A 55 -5.79 8.25 3.75
N LEU A 56 -5.84 8.13 2.43
CA LEU A 56 -6.46 9.14 1.57
C LEU A 56 -7.89 8.77 1.20
N GLY A 57 -8.22 7.49 1.18
CA GLY A 57 -9.57 7.04 0.87
C GLY A 57 -9.65 5.57 0.60
N GLY A 58 -10.87 5.06 0.53
CA GLY A 58 -11.16 3.67 0.21
C GLY A 58 -12.07 3.01 1.23
N ASN A 59 -12.41 1.76 0.95
CA ASN A 59 -13.23 0.96 1.86
C ASN A 59 -12.42 0.63 3.12
N PRO A 60 -12.95 0.88 4.33
CA PRO A 60 -12.19 0.69 5.57
C PRO A 60 -11.58 -0.70 5.73
N VAL A 61 -12.29 -1.74 5.30
CA VAL A 61 -11.79 -3.11 5.40
C VAL A 61 -10.56 -3.31 4.51
N LEU A 62 -10.62 -2.79 3.29
CA LEU A 62 -9.52 -2.90 2.33
C LEU A 62 -8.36 -1.98 2.70
N VAL A 63 -8.68 -0.79 3.20
CA VAL A 63 -7.66 0.17 3.66
C VAL A 63 -6.81 -0.44 4.76
N GLN A 64 -7.43 -1.11 5.70
CA GLN A 64 -6.69 -1.74 6.80
C GLN A 64 -5.68 -2.77 6.29
N ALA A 65 -6.08 -3.57 5.32
CA ALA A 65 -5.18 -4.54 4.70
C ALA A 65 -4.02 -3.86 3.98
N ALA A 66 -4.31 -2.76 3.27
CA ALA A 66 -3.29 -2.01 2.57
C ALA A 66 -2.27 -1.38 3.53
N VAL A 67 -2.75 -0.77 4.61
CA VAL A 67 -1.88 -0.14 5.61
C VAL A 67 -0.96 -1.18 6.25
N THR A 68 -1.52 -2.32 6.64
CA THR A 68 -0.74 -3.40 7.24
C THR A 68 0.37 -3.87 6.31
N ALA A 69 0.08 -3.98 5.03
CA ALA A 69 1.07 -4.42 4.05
C ALA A 69 2.17 -3.38 3.84
N VAL A 70 1.78 -2.11 3.60
CA VAL A 70 2.78 -1.08 3.28
C VAL A 70 3.71 -0.76 4.43
N MET A 71 3.27 -0.96 5.66
CA MET A 71 4.15 -0.77 6.82
C MET A 71 5.33 -1.73 6.82
N LYS A 72 5.24 -2.82 6.09
CA LYS A 72 6.30 -3.82 5.97
C LYS A 72 7.14 -3.63 4.71
N TRP A 73 6.77 -2.70 3.85
CA TRP A 73 7.53 -2.42 2.63
C TRP A 73 8.86 -1.79 2.98
N ARG A 74 9.83 -2.02 2.10
CA ARG A 74 11.15 -1.38 2.19
C ARG A 74 11.51 -0.83 0.83
N TYR A 75 12.00 0.38 0.83
CA TYR A 75 12.51 1.05 -0.35
C TYR A 75 14.03 1.10 -0.32
N GLU A 76 14.64 1.33 -1.45
CA GLU A 76 16.07 1.57 -1.50
C GLU A 76 16.38 2.87 -0.75
N PRO A 77 17.54 2.96 -0.08
CA PRO A 77 17.94 4.19 0.59
C PRO A 77 18.03 5.37 -0.36
N ALA A 78 17.74 6.55 0.15
CA ALA A 78 17.85 7.80 -0.59
C ALA A 78 18.33 8.91 0.35
N ALA A 79 18.73 10.03 -0.23
CA ALA A 79 19.28 11.14 0.55
C ALA A 79 18.23 11.80 1.43
N GLU A 80 16.97 11.79 1.02
CA GLU A 80 15.90 12.53 1.68
C GLU A 80 14.65 11.69 1.87
N GLU A 81 13.78 12.14 2.76
CA GLU A 81 12.44 11.58 2.89
C GLU A 81 11.68 11.76 1.59
N THR A 82 10.81 10.79 1.31
CA THR A 82 10.00 10.81 0.11
C THR A 82 8.55 10.53 0.46
N THR A 83 7.64 11.30 -0.11
CA THR A 83 6.21 11.06 0.02
C THR A 83 5.72 10.39 -1.26
N ILE A 84 5.06 9.25 -1.11
CA ILE A 84 4.61 8.44 -2.24
C ILE A 84 3.15 8.08 -2.04
N VAL A 85 2.32 8.31 -3.05
CA VAL A 85 0.92 7.89 -3.01
C VAL A 85 0.77 6.57 -3.76
N VAL A 86 0.18 5.60 -3.11
CA VAL A 86 -0.01 4.25 -3.65
C VAL A 86 -1.49 3.93 -3.66
N LYS A 87 -1.95 3.35 -4.76
CA LYS A 87 -3.32 2.87 -4.90
C LYS A 87 -3.31 1.37 -5.03
N PHE A 88 -4.11 0.70 -4.20
CA PHE A 88 -4.35 -0.73 -4.30
C PHE A 88 -5.74 -0.96 -4.85
N ASP A 89 -5.86 -1.82 -5.85
CA ASP A 89 -7.14 -2.24 -6.36
C ASP A 89 -7.38 -3.69 -5.94
N PHE A 90 -8.49 -3.92 -5.24
CA PHE A 90 -8.87 -5.24 -4.76
C PHE A 90 -10.09 -5.72 -5.53
N SER A 91 -10.02 -6.94 -6.02
CA SER A 91 -11.19 -7.58 -6.61
C SER A 91 -11.17 -9.07 -6.29
N PRO A 92 -12.35 -9.66 -6.08
CA PRO A 92 -12.45 -11.09 -5.79
C PRO A 92 -11.99 -11.95 -6.95
#